data_01043cd0a159b725fc7095eabead9f9b
#
_entry.id   01043cd0a159b725fc7095eabead9f9b
#
_cell.length_a   1.000
_cell.length_b   1.000
_cell.length_c   1.000
_cell.angle_alpha   90.00
_cell.angle_beta   90.00
_cell.angle_gamma   90.00
#
_symmetry.space_group_name_H-M   'P 1'
#
loop_
_entity.id
_entity.type
_entity.pdbx_description
1 polymer ?
#
loop_
_entity_poly.entity_id
_entity_poly.type
_entity_poly.pdbx_seq_one_letter_code
_entity_poly.pdbx_strand_id
1 'polypeptide(L)'
;MRLKFLHLHLHGLIRSKNLELGRDADTGGQTQYVLELIKSLANTSEVDQVDLVTRLINDPKIDDEYSQEEEFVEPGVRILRFKFGPNKYLRKELLWPYLDHLTERLISYYKKIKSLISFMHTMLMLDK
;
A
#
# COMPACT_ATOMS: atom_id res chain seq x y z
N MET A 1 7.46 5.56 23.24
CA MET A 1 7.96 5.20 21.90
C MET A 1 6.84 5.25 20.88
N ARG A 2 7.04 5.96 19.79
CA ARG A 2 6.02 6.05 18.76
C ARG A 2 6.26 5.01 17.69
N LEU A 3 5.19 4.40 17.22
CA LEU A 3 5.24 3.30 16.26
C LEU A 3 4.94 3.78 14.85
N LYS A 4 5.60 3.15 13.88
CA LYS A 4 5.32 3.33 12.47
C LYS A 4 4.89 1.98 11.90
N PHE A 5 3.83 1.99 11.10
CA PHE A 5 3.28 0.76 10.53
C PHE A 5 3.37 0.77 9.01
N LEU A 6 3.59 -0.42 8.48
CA LEU A 6 3.55 -0.68 7.05
C LEU A 6 2.48 -1.74 6.81
N HIS A 7 1.48 -1.41 6.01
CA HIS A 7 0.43 -2.34 5.63
C HIS A 7 0.51 -2.62 4.13
N LEU A 8 0.54 -3.89 3.76
CA LEU A 8 0.59 -4.29 2.36
C LEU A 8 -0.82 -4.58 1.85
N HIS A 9 -1.21 -3.90 0.78
CA HIS A 9 -2.48 -4.12 0.09
C HIS A 9 -2.18 -4.25 -1.41
N LEU A 10 -1.94 -5.47 -1.87
CA LEU A 10 -1.29 -5.69 -3.16
C LEU A 10 -2.23 -5.87 -4.34
N HIS A 11 -3.50 -6.11 -4.11
CA HIS A 11 -4.47 -6.32 -5.18
C HIS A 11 -5.67 -5.39 -5.03
N GLY A 12 -6.36 -5.16 -6.14
CA GLY A 12 -7.46 -4.20 -6.16
C GLY A 12 -6.98 -2.76 -6.28
N LEU A 13 -7.92 -1.87 -6.51
CA LEU A 13 -7.66 -0.44 -6.66
C LEU A 13 -7.97 0.28 -5.36
N ILE A 14 -6.98 0.93 -4.78
CA ILE A 14 -7.16 1.68 -3.54
C ILE A 14 -6.62 3.10 -3.69
N ARG A 15 -7.41 4.06 -3.21
CA ARG A 15 -7.05 5.47 -3.16
C ARG A 15 -7.77 6.11 -1.98
N SER A 16 -7.41 7.35 -1.65
CA SER A 16 -7.92 8.00 -0.43
C SER A 16 -9.41 8.32 -0.49
N LYS A 17 -9.93 8.63 -1.66
CA LYS A 17 -11.32 9.06 -1.86
C LYS A 17 -11.91 8.41 -3.09
N ASN A 18 -13.24 8.32 -3.13
CA ASN A 18 -13.99 7.82 -4.28
C ASN A 18 -13.56 6.41 -4.67
N LEU A 19 -13.56 5.51 -3.69
CA LEU A 19 -13.25 4.11 -3.93
C LEU A 19 -14.19 3.51 -4.98
N GLU A 20 -13.64 2.68 -5.85
CA GLU A 20 -14.40 2.04 -6.92
C GLU A 20 -14.90 0.66 -6.50
N LEU A 21 -15.60 0.61 -5.36
CA LEU A 21 -16.08 -0.65 -4.78
C LEU A 21 -16.98 -1.40 -5.75
N GLY A 22 -16.70 -2.69 -5.92
CA GLY A 22 -17.50 -3.54 -6.81
C GLY A 22 -17.11 -3.45 -8.27
N ARG A 23 -16.08 -2.66 -8.61
CA ARG A 23 -15.61 -2.55 -9.99
C ARG A 23 -15.18 -3.90 -10.55
N ASP A 24 -14.50 -4.69 -9.72
CA ASP A 24 -14.06 -6.04 -10.06
C ASP A 24 -13.95 -6.88 -8.79
N ALA A 25 -13.59 -8.15 -8.92
CA ALA A 25 -13.55 -9.07 -7.80
C ALA A 25 -12.54 -8.67 -6.73
N ASP A 26 -11.48 -7.95 -7.11
CA ASP A 26 -10.40 -7.57 -6.21
C ASP A 26 -10.60 -6.18 -5.58
N THR A 27 -11.56 -5.40 -6.07
CA THR A 27 -11.85 -4.05 -5.57
C THR A 27 -13.22 -4.05 -4.90
N GLY A 28 -13.30 -4.60 -3.72
CA GLY A 28 -14.56 -4.73 -2.98
C GLY A 28 -14.50 -4.12 -1.60
N GLY A 29 -15.37 -4.60 -0.72
CA GLY A 29 -15.49 -4.09 0.64
C GLY A 29 -14.20 -4.16 1.45
N GLN A 30 -13.31 -5.08 1.13
CA GLN A 30 -12.01 -5.18 1.79
C GLN A 30 -11.17 -3.92 1.59
N THR A 31 -11.27 -3.29 0.42
CA THR A 31 -10.56 -2.05 0.13
C THR A 31 -10.99 -0.93 1.08
N GLN A 32 -12.29 -0.79 1.28
CA GLN A 32 -12.82 0.19 2.22
C GLN A 32 -12.43 -0.14 3.66
N TYR A 33 -12.50 -1.41 4.03
CA TYR A 33 -12.13 -1.87 5.36
C TYR A 33 -10.67 -1.53 5.68
N VAL A 34 -9.77 -1.81 4.74
CA VAL A 34 -8.34 -1.54 4.92
C VAL A 34 -8.10 -0.03 5.08
N LEU A 35 -8.74 0.79 4.24
CA LEU A 35 -8.57 2.23 4.33
C LEU A 35 -9.02 2.77 5.69
N GLU A 36 -10.15 2.29 6.21
CA GLU A 36 -10.63 2.68 7.52
C GLU A 36 -9.73 2.18 8.64
N LEU A 37 -9.20 0.97 8.49
CA LEU A 37 -8.29 0.39 9.48
C LEU A 37 -7.02 1.23 9.62
N ILE A 38 -6.39 1.63 8.52
CA ILE A 38 -5.16 2.41 8.60
C ILE A 38 -5.41 3.80 9.18
N LYS A 39 -6.57 4.39 8.93
CA LYS A 39 -6.95 5.66 9.56
C LYS A 39 -7.14 5.50 11.06
N SER A 40 -7.79 4.43 11.49
CA SER A 40 -7.95 4.12 12.91
C SER A 40 -6.62 3.92 13.61
N LEU A 41 -5.71 3.18 12.98
CA LEU A 41 -4.38 2.97 13.52
C LEU A 41 -3.64 4.30 13.72
N ALA A 42 -3.72 5.17 12.74
CA ALA A 42 -3.03 6.46 12.79
C ALA A 42 -3.58 7.37 13.89
N ASN A 43 -4.82 7.18 14.30
CA ASN A 43 -5.44 7.96 15.37
C ASN A 43 -5.13 7.42 16.76
N THR A 44 -4.40 6.32 16.85
CA THR A 44 -3.96 5.76 18.13
C THR A 44 -2.77 6.57 18.64
N SER A 45 -2.76 6.93 19.92
CA SER A 45 -1.76 7.84 20.48
C SER A 45 -0.31 7.34 20.36
N GLU A 46 -0.11 6.03 20.25
CA GLU A 46 1.21 5.43 20.16
C GLU A 46 1.72 5.32 18.71
N VAL A 47 0.88 5.65 17.74
CA VAL A 47 1.21 5.50 16.32
C VAL A 47 1.59 6.85 15.73
N ASP A 48 2.76 6.91 15.11
CA ASP A 48 3.27 8.11 14.47
C ASP A 48 2.90 8.17 12.99
N GLN A 49 2.97 7.04 12.31
CA GLN A 49 2.77 7.00 10.87
C GLN A 49 2.30 5.63 10.41
N VAL A 50 1.41 5.63 9.43
CA VAL A 50 0.97 4.40 8.75
C VAL A 50 1.19 4.57 7.26
N ASP A 51 1.95 3.66 6.67
CA ASP A 51 2.16 3.58 5.23
C ASP A 51 1.37 2.41 4.68
N LEU A 52 0.46 2.69 3.76
CA LEU A 52 -0.21 1.65 2.97
C LEU A 52 0.56 1.45 1.69
N VAL A 53 1.12 0.27 1.49
CA VAL A 53 1.88 -0.06 0.29
C VAL A 53 1.02 -0.84 -0.67
N THR A 54 0.94 -0.37 -1.90
CA THR A 54 0.18 -1.04 -2.95
C THR A 54 0.94 -0.92 -4.28
N ARG A 55 0.38 -1.51 -5.32
CA ARG A 55 1.03 -1.53 -6.62
C ARG A 55 0.71 -0.26 -7.41
N LEU A 56 1.74 0.31 -8.02
CA LEU A 56 1.59 1.42 -8.93
C LEU A 56 1.03 0.89 -10.25
N ILE A 57 -0.03 1.53 -10.74
CA ILE A 57 -0.72 1.12 -11.97
C ILE A 57 -0.71 2.28 -12.94
N ASN A 58 -0.14 2.06 -14.11
CA ASN A 58 -0.12 3.05 -15.17
C ASN A 58 -0.75 2.44 -16.42
N ASP A 59 -2.07 2.35 -16.40
CA ASP A 59 -2.88 1.68 -17.42
C ASP A 59 -3.85 2.72 -18.01
N PRO A 60 -3.93 2.87 -19.32
CA PRO A 60 -4.84 3.85 -19.94
C PRO A 60 -6.32 3.65 -19.56
N LYS A 61 -6.69 2.46 -19.14
CA LYS A 61 -8.07 2.14 -18.73
C LYS A 61 -8.35 2.46 -17.28
N ILE A 62 -7.33 2.91 -16.53
CA ILE A 62 -7.40 3.12 -15.09
C ILE A 62 -7.09 4.59 -14.81
N ASP A 63 -7.78 5.17 -13.82
CA ASP A 63 -7.56 6.58 -13.46
C ASP A 63 -6.10 6.86 -13.11
N ASP A 64 -5.64 8.05 -13.47
CA ASP A 64 -4.25 8.46 -13.27
C ASP A 64 -3.83 8.50 -11.80
N GLU A 65 -4.78 8.61 -10.89
CA GLU A 65 -4.49 8.64 -9.46
C GLU A 65 -3.74 7.40 -8.98
N TYR A 66 -3.99 6.26 -9.63
CA TYR A 66 -3.33 5.00 -9.27
C TYR A 66 -1.90 4.90 -9.78
N SER A 67 -1.43 5.90 -10.53
CA SER A 67 -0.05 5.99 -10.97
C SER A 67 0.79 6.95 -10.13
N GLN A 68 0.21 7.57 -9.11
CA GLN A 68 0.93 8.44 -8.20
C GLN A 68 1.74 7.60 -7.21
N GLU A 69 3.02 7.91 -7.10
CA GLU A 69 3.91 7.17 -6.19
C GLU A 69 3.56 7.37 -4.72
N GLU A 70 3.09 8.57 -4.38
CA GLU A 70 2.75 8.89 -3.01
C GLU A 70 1.43 9.67 -2.98
N GLU A 71 0.55 9.28 -2.09
CA GLU A 71 -0.72 9.96 -1.90
C GLU A 71 -0.98 10.13 -0.42
N PHE A 72 -1.19 11.38 0.03
CA PHE A 72 -1.51 11.66 1.42
C PHE A 72 -3.00 11.47 1.65
N VAL A 73 -3.35 10.66 2.65
CA VAL A 73 -4.74 10.39 3.00
C VAL A 73 -5.20 11.36 4.07
N GLU A 74 -4.44 11.44 5.16
CA GLU A 74 -4.65 12.37 6.26
C GLU A 74 -3.35 12.42 7.07
N PRO A 75 -3.20 13.34 8.03
CA PRO A 75 -1.96 13.40 8.81
C PRO A 75 -1.59 12.04 9.39
N GLY A 76 -0.38 11.59 9.11
CA GLY A 76 0.12 10.31 9.57
C GLY A 76 -0.29 9.11 8.73
N VAL A 77 -1.04 9.30 7.65
CA VAL A 77 -1.45 8.20 6.77
C VAL A 77 -1.14 8.53 5.32
N ARG A 78 -0.40 7.67 4.66
CA ARG A 78 -0.11 7.84 3.24
C ARG A 78 -0.17 6.51 2.50
N ILE A 79 -0.47 6.61 1.21
CA ILE A 79 -0.43 5.48 0.30
C ILE A 79 0.85 5.59 -0.51
N LEU A 80 1.66 4.53 -0.50
CA LEU A 80 2.87 4.43 -1.30
C LEU A 80 2.66 3.39 -2.38
N ARG A 81 2.89 3.76 -3.62
CA ARG A 81 2.73 2.86 -4.76
C ARG A 81 4.08 2.52 -5.35
N PHE A 82 4.35 1.24 -5.46
CA PHE A 82 5.59 0.72 -6.00
C PHE A 82 5.35 0.00 -7.31
N LYS A 83 6.24 0.24 -8.26
CA LYS A 83 6.17 -0.47 -9.54
C LYS A 83 6.75 -1.87 -9.38
N PHE A 84 5.90 -2.88 -9.59
CA PHE A 84 6.33 -4.26 -9.71
C PHE A 84 5.37 -4.97 -10.68
N GLY A 85 5.95 -5.76 -11.60
CA GLY A 85 5.19 -6.34 -12.68
C GLY A 85 4.91 -5.32 -13.80
N PRO A 86 3.98 -5.64 -14.70
CA PRO A 86 3.63 -4.76 -15.82
C PRO A 86 2.88 -3.52 -15.35
N ASN A 87 2.76 -2.54 -16.23
CA ASN A 87 2.07 -1.29 -15.91
C ASN A 87 0.56 -1.44 -15.79
N LYS A 88 -0.01 -2.42 -16.47
CA LYS A 88 -1.46 -2.60 -16.51
C LYS A 88 -2.01 -3.15 -15.22
N TYR A 89 -3.30 -2.89 -14.97
CA TYR A 89 -4.00 -3.46 -13.83
C TYR A 89 -4.14 -4.98 -13.99
N LEU A 90 -3.82 -5.71 -12.93
CA LEU A 90 -3.86 -7.17 -12.92
C LEU A 90 -4.76 -7.66 -11.78
N ARG A 91 -5.46 -8.76 -12.02
CA ARG A 91 -6.15 -9.46 -10.93
C ARG A 91 -5.11 -10.14 -10.02
N LYS A 92 -5.50 -10.39 -8.77
CA LYS A 92 -4.55 -10.86 -7.75
C LYS A 92 -3.81 -12.14 -8.12
N GLU A 93 -4.46 -13.05 -8.84
CA GLU A 93 -3.87 -14.34 -9.21
C GLU A 93 -2.65 -14.19 -10.11
N LEU A 94 -2.55 -13.05 -10.79
CA LEU A 94 -1.44 -12.78 -11.71
C LEU A 94 -0.28 -12.03 -11.07
N LEU A 95 -0.40 -11.67 -9.79
CA LEU A 95 0.62 -10.87 -9.10
C LEU A 95 1.75 -11.71 -8.50
N TRP A 96 1.50 -12.98 -8.20
CA TRP A 96 2.47 -13.84 -7.52
C TRP A 96 3.87 -13.84 -8.13
N PRO A 97 4.04 -13.92 -9.47
CA PRO A 97 5.38 -13.94 -10.05
C PRO A 97 6.19 -12.66 -9.82
N TYR A 98 5.53 -11.57 -9.41
CA TYR A 98 6.18 -10.26 -9.30
C TYR A 98 6.49 -9.85 -7.86
N LEU A 99 6.18 -10.69 -6.88
CA LEU A 99 6.36 -10.32 -5.48
C LEU A 99 7.82 -10.11 -5.09
N ASP A 100 8.74 -10.82 -5.73
CA ASP A 100 10.17 -10.61 -5.48
C ASP A 100 10.59 -9.18 -5.86
N HIS A 101 10.05 -8.65 -6.93
CA HIS A 101 10.31 -7.26 -7.34
C HIS A 101 9.82 -6.28 -6.27
N LEU A 102 8.64 -6.55 -5.71
CA LEU A 102 8.11 -5.72 -4.63
C LEU A 102 9.04 -5.74 -3.42
N THR A 103 9.49 -6.92 -3.03
CA THR A 103 10.40 -7.06 -1.90
C THR A 103 11.66 -6.23 -2.10
N GLU A 104 12.29 -6.33 -3.27
CA GLU A 104 13.47 -5.54 -3.60
C GLU A 104 13.20 -4.05 -3.53
N ARG A 105 12.05 -3.60 -4.06
CA ARG A 105 11.68 -2.18 -4.04
C ARG A 105 11.46 -1.65 -2.64
N LEU A 106 10.79 -2.44 -1.79
CA LEU A 106 10.56 -2.07 -0.40
C LEU A 106 11.88 -1.96 0.36
N ILE A 107 12.76 -2.93 0.21
CA ILE A 107 14.05 -2.91 0.87
C ILE A 107 14.84 -1.68 0.44
N SER A 108 14.90 -1.39 -0.86
CA SER A 108 15.59 -0.21 -1.38
C SER A 108 15.03 1.08 -0.82
N TYR A 109 13.71 1.20 -0.80
CA TYR A 109 13.05 2.42 -0.34
C TYR A 109 13.35 2.67 1.13
N TYR A 110 13.15 1.65 1.98
CA TYR A 110 13.30 1.82 3.42
C TYR A 110 14.75 1.80 3.89
N LYS A 111 15.69 1.30 3.10
CA LYS A 111 17.12 1.45 3.39
C LYS A 111 17.55 2.89 3.38
N LYS A 112 16.94 3.71 2.55
CA LYS A 112 17.24 5.15 2.51
C LYS A 112 16.77 5.86 3.77
N ILE A 113 15.83 5.23 4.50
CA ILE A 113 15.27 5.75 5.74
C ILE A 113 15.69 4.82 6.86
N LYS A 114 16.94 4.94 7.29
CA LYS A 114 17.57 4.00 8.24
C LYS A 114 16.76 3.74 9.49
N SER A 115 16.04 4.75 9.98
CA SER A 115 15.25 4.63 11.19
C SER A 115 14.08 3.65 11.05
N LEU A 116 13.72 3.26 9.84
CA LEU A 116 12.58 2.38 9.57
C LEU A 116 12.96 0.94 9.29
N ILE A 117 14.25 0.61 9.21
CA ILE A 117 14.67 -0.75 8.84
C ILE A 117 14.15 -1.79 9.83
N SER A 118 14.36 -1.54 11.11
CA SER A 118 13.89 -2.45 12.16
C SER A 118 12.37 -2.58 12.17
N PHE A 119 11.69 -1.46 11.99
CA PHE A 119 10.23 -1.42 11.91
C PHE A 119 9.71 -2.24 10.73
N MET A 120 10.30 -2.07 9.55
CA MET A 120 9.90 -2.78 8.35
C MET A 120 10.05 -4.29 8.53
N HIS A 121 11.16 -4.72 9.11
CA HIS A 121 11.37 -6.14 9.39
C HIS A 121 10.25 -6.72 10.25
N THR A 122 9.88 -6.01 11.30
CA THR A 122 8.79 -6.42 12.18
C THR A 122 7.47 -6.54 11.42
N MET A 123 7.16 -5.56 10.59
CA MET A 123 5.91 -5.56 9.85
C MET A 123 5.84 -6.65 8.80
N LEU A 124 6.95 -6.95 8.13
CA LEU A 124 6.99 -8.05 7.17
C LEU A 124 6.74 -9.40 7.84
N MET A 125 7.16 -9.54 9.09
CA MET A 125 6.89 -10.76 9.85
C MET A 125 5.42 -10.87 10.26
N LEU A 126 4.76 -9.75 10.51
CA LEU A 126 3.35 -9.75 10.90
C LEU A 126 2.40 -10.04 9.73
N ASP A 127 2.85 -9.77 8.51
CA ASP A 127 2.04 -9.94 7.31
C ASP A 127 2.02 -11.38 6.77
N LYS A 128 2.57 -12.30 7.49
CA LYS A 128 2.59 -13.71 7.05
C LYS A 128 1.31 -14.45 7.37
#